data_a5e50320b5c4418ef35796ce718cac6c
#
_entry.id   a5e50320b5c4418ef35796ce718cac6c
#
_cell.length_a   1.000
_cell.length_b   1.000
_cell.length_c   1.000
_cell.angle_alpha   90.00
_cell.angle_beta   90.00
_cell.angle_gamma   90.00
#
_symmetry.space_group_name_H-M   'P 1'
#
loop_
_entity.id
_entity.type
_entity.pdbx_description
1 polymer ?
#
loop_
_entity_poly.entity_id
_entity_poly.type
_entity_poly.pdbx_seq_one_letter_code
_entity_poly.pdbx_strand_id
1 'polypeptide(L)'
;MGQANVKESYEEFKSYGYADDILPKTSENRDWGTFNYVTVWMGAVHNLMSYMTVAGFFVLGLSVPQVLWAVMIAALIVSAGYVLNGYAGQKYGIGYSMLLRSSFGVKGSIIPAICRGLIAGVVFFGTKTIIGAQSFNVIFEKIFPGYMNMVPGFDFLGLDFPTMLSYVILWVITVGLFLGGMKILSLFSKWSSPIIYIFIVGAAIWAISVAGGFGPIFAYAPAKPMENWLVFIACVSALVSNWGGPIVNIADLTQRAKHPKAPMIGLPLGMITSYILFGITCVGLLVGTQIAFGIKDFNVVAAIDQIGNPVAVIVLLLALNIGSTSYVVFGNLLPSGLQMTALLPKMFTVKSAAILTALLGTVILPWKLVNGTAALYMFYSFIGSMYGPITGIMLVSFFIERKRKLDLSSIYVKPGENGEYKNGVNMVACGVLIVSFLITLSGSFLPNVPLLANISKSAFLSGMIISSVLYALSYKWNKSSAITQRETTAKVS
;
A
#
# COMPACT_ATOMS: atom_id res chain seq x y z
N MET A 1 -24.13 -16.02 10.22
CA MET A 1 -24.46 -15.57 11.58
C MET A 1 -25.58 -14.54 11.48
N GLY A 2 -26.68 -14.72 12.22
CA GLY A 2 -27.77 -13.73 12.26
C GLY A 2 -27.33 -12.46 13.00
N GLN A 3 -27.99 -11.33 12.76
CA GLN A 3 -27.65 -10.03 13.37
C GLN A 3 -27.64 -10.06 14.93
N ALA A 4 -28.47 -10.89 15.55
CA ALA A 4 -28.49 -11.06 17.00
C ALA A 4 -27.16 -11.64 17.55
N ASN A 5 -26.61 -12.65 16.89
CA ASN A 5 -25.32 -13.27 17.30
C ASN A 5 -24.12 -12.32 17.21
N VAL A 6 -24.15 -11.32 16.32
CA VAL A 6 -23.03 -10.36 16.18
C VAL A 6 -23.05 -9.34 17.32
N LYS A 7 -24.22 -8.95 17.81
CA LYS A 7 -24.38 -7.99 18.91
C LYS A 7 -23.97 -8.62 20.26
N GLU A 8 -24.38 -9.87 20.51
CA GLU A 8 -23.96 -10.63 21.70
C GLU A 8 -22.43 -10.83 21.71
N SER A 9 -21.84 -11.24 20.57
CA SER A 9 -20.41 -11.39 20.43
C SER A 9 -19.65 -10.06 20.62
N TYR A 10 -20.23 -8.93 20.19
CA TYR A 10 -19.62 -7.61 20.38
C TYR A 10 -19.47 -7.26 21.86
N GLU A 11 -20.55 -7.38 22.66
CA GLU A 11 -20.52 -7.07 24.09
C GLU A 11 -19.61 -8.05 24.86
N GLU A 12 -19.64 -9.33 24.51
CA GLU A 12 -18.76 -10.34 25.06
C GLU A 12 -17.28 -9.97 24.83
N PHE A 13 -16.87 -9.68 23.57
CA PHE A 13 -15.48 -9.36 23.24
C PHE A 13 -15.05 -8.01 23.82
N LYS A 14 -15.97 -7.06 23.96
CA LYS A 14 -15.73 -5.81 24.65
C LYS A 14 -15.39 -6.03 26.12
N SER A 15 -16.05 -6.97 26.77
CA SER A 15 -15.75 -7.35 28.16
C SER A 15 -14.35 -7.92 28.36
N TYR A 16 -13.72 -8.45 27.29
CA TYR A 16 -12.33 -8.93 27.31
C TYR A 16 -11.29 -7.80 27.21
N GLY A 17 -11.73 -6.54 27.05
CA GLY A 17 -10.85 -5.36 27.00
C GLY A 17 -10.39 -4.99 25.60
N TYR A 18 -11.02 -5.49 24.54
CA TYR A 18 -10.75 -5.04 23.18
C TYR A 18 -11.31 -3.65 22.95
N ALA A 19 -10.51 -2.80 22.23
CA ALA A 19 -10.93 -1.45 21.86
C ALA A 19 -12.04 -1.50 20.79
N ASP A 20 -12.97 -0.56 20.82
CA ASP A 20 -14.11 -0.47 19.89
C ASP A 20 -13.71 -0.47 18.41
N ASP A 21 -12.51 0.07 18.10
CA ASP A 21 -11.99 0.14 16.72
C ASP A 21 -11.68 -1.24 16.11
N ILE A 22 -11.34 -2.22 16.94
CA ILE A 22 -10.93 -3.56 16.50
C ILE A 22 -12.02 -4.62 16.72
N LEU A 23 -13.12 -4.26 17.38
CA LEU A 23 -14.27 -5.15 17.54
C LEU A 23 -15.01 -5.39 16.21
N PRO A 24 -15.74 -6.53 16.08
CA PRO A 24 -16.54 -6.79 14.90
C PRO A 24 -17.56 -5.67 14.67
N LYS A 25 -17.63 -5.15 13.44
CA LYS A 25 -18.58 -4.07 13.11
C LYS A 25 -20.02 -4.64 13.06
N THR A 26 -20.88 -4.08 13.91
CA THR A 26 -22.33 -4.36 13.88
C THR A 26 -22.95 -3.80 12.60
N SER A 27 -24.18 -4.22 12.27
CA SER A 27 -24.91 -3.72 11.10
C SER A 27 -25.07 -2.21 11.09
N GLU A 28 -25.18 -1.58 12.25
CA GLU A 28 -25.32 -0.11 12.41
C GLU A 28 -24.04 0.62 12.02
N ASN A 29 -22.88 0.00 12.22
CA ASN A 29 -21.55 0.55 11.91
C ASN A 29 -21.03 0.16 10.53
N ARG A 30 -21.86 -0.52 9.72
CA ARG A 30 -21.55 -0.86 8.32
C ARG A 30 -22.22 0.15 7.38
N ASP A 31 -21.53 1.24 7.13
CA ASP A 31 -22.05 2.43 6.45
C ASP A 31 -21.54 2.63 5.02
N TRP A 32 -20.60 1.79 4.53
CA TRP A 32 -19.98 1.93 3.21
C TRP A 32 -20.76 1.20 2.12
N GLY A 33 -21.28 1.98 1.16
CA GLY A 33 -21.85 1.47 -0.10
C GLY A 33 -20.82 1.32 -1.21
N THR A 34 -21.23 0.85 -2.39
CA THR A 34 -20.34 0.65 -3.55
C THR A 34 -19.58 1.90 -3.93
N PHE A 35 -20.24 3.07 -3.92
CA PHE A 35 -19.62 4.34 -4.29
C PHE A 35 -18.45 4.72 -3.38
N ASN A 36 -18.52 4.42 -2.08
CA ASN A 36 -17.42 4.68 -1.15
C ASN A 36 -16.15 3.89 -1.54
N TYR A 37 -16.34 2.63 -1.98
CA TYR A 37 -15.24 1.78 -2.42
C TYR A 37 -14.67 2.18 -3.78
N VAL A 38 -15.48 2.76 -4.67
CA VAL A 38 -14.99 3.34 -5.93
C VAL A 38 -14.13 4.56 -5.64
N THR A 39 -14.63 5.50 -4.83
CA THR A 39 -13.98 6.80 -4.65
C THR A 39 -12.74 6.76 -3.78
N VAL A 40 -12.63 5.81 -2.84
CA VAL A 40 -11.47 5.74 -1.93
C VAL A 40 -10.13 5.61 -2.66
N TRP A 41 -10.10 4.90 -3.80
CA TRP A 41 -8.88 4.73 -4.59
C TRP A 41 -8.73 5.77 -5.70
N MET A 42 -9.81 6.38 -6.15
CA MET A 42 -9.74 7.42 -7.19
C MET A 42 -8.76 8.54 -6.79
N GLY A 43 -8.88 9.07 -5.59
CA GLY A 43 -7.97 10.12 -5.11
C GLY A 43 -6.54 9.65 -4.80
N ALA A 44 -6.35 8.36 -4.50
CA ALA A 44 -5.06 7.84 -4.06
C ALA A 44 -4.17 7.34 -5.20
N VAL A 45 -4.73 6.96 -6.36
CA VAL A 45 -3.97 6.41 -7.49
C VAL A 45 -3.03 7.45 -8.08
N HIS A 46 -3.50 8.70 -8.26
CA HIS A 46 -2.70 9.79 -8.78
C HIS A 46 -1.80 10.40 -7.69
N ASN A 47 -0.78 9.68 -7.28
CA ASN A 47 0.22 10.14 -6.32
C ASN A 47 1.62 10.16 -6.94
N LEU A 48 2.48 11.08 -6.50
CA LEU A 48 3.81 11.29 -7.06
C LEU A 48 4.66 10.02 -7.12
N MET A 49 4.60 9.16 -6.09
CA MET A 49 5.39 7.92 -6.06
C MET A 49 4.95 6.93 -7.14
N SER A 50 3.65 6.86 -7.48
CA SER A 50 3.16 6.04 -8.59
C SER A 50 3.68 6.55 -9.95
N TYR A 51 3.70 7.86 -10.16
CA TYR A 51 4.28 8.47 -11.37
C TYR A 51 5.78 8.19 -11.49
N MET A 52 6.54 8.32 -10.38
CA MET A 52 7.97 7.97 -10.36
C MET A 52 8.21 6.49 -10.65
N THR A 53 7.33 5.62 -10.18
CA THR A 53 7.42 4.17 -10.47
C THR A 53 7.29 3.90 -11.94
N VAL A 54 6.28 4.49 -12.61
CA VAL A 54 6.06 4.31 -14.05
C VAL A 54 7.14 5.02 -14.87
N ALA A 55 7.66 6.15 -14.41
CA ALA A 55 8.84 6.79 -15.02
C ALA A 55 10.03 5.81 -15.09
N GLY A 56 10.26 5.05 -14.02
CA GLY A 56 11.27 3.99 -13.99
C GLY A 56 11.06 2.90 -15.03
N PHE A 57 9.83 2.63 -15.49
CA PHE A 57 9.58 1.63 -16.54
C PHE A 57 10.20 2.06 -17.89
N PHE A 58 10.11 3.35 -18.22
CA PHE A 58 10.77 3.88 -19.39
C PHE A 58 12.29 3.84 -19.29
N VAL A 59 12.84 4.12 -18.09
CA VAL A 59 14.28 3.98 -17.81
C VAL A 59 14.74 2.53 -17.96
N LEU A 60 13.89 1.56 -17.60
CA LEU A 60 14.15 0.12 -17.75
C LEU A 60 13.89 -0.40 -19.18
N GLY A 61 13.50 0.48 -20.10
CA GLY A 61 13.39 0.17 -21.52
C GLY A 61 12.03 -0.37 -21.96
N LEU A 62 10.95 -0.15 -21.21
CA LEU A 62 9.61 -0.50 -21.66
C LEU A 62 9.10 0.54 -22.68
N SER A 63 8.51 0.06 -23.77
CA SER A 63 7.76 0.90 -24.72
C SER A 63 6.43 1.35 -24.14
N VAL A 64 5.81 2.37 -24.74
CA VAL A 64 4.50 2.89 -24.29
C VAL A 64 3.43 1.80 -24.19
N PRO A 65 3.22 0.92 -25.19
CA PRO A 65 2.27 -0.20 -25.03
C PRO A 65 2.60 -1.12 -23.89
N GLN A 66 3.89 -1.45 -23.67
CA GLN A 66 4.33 -2.29 -22.56
C GLN A 66 4.05 -1.64 -21.20
N VAL A 67 4.29 -0.34 -21.06
CA VAL A 67 3.95 0.43 -19.85
C VAL A 67 2.45 0.38 -19.56
N LEU A 68 1.62 0.63 -20.59
CA LEU A 68 0.16 0.57 -20.41
C LEU A 68 -0.33 -0.82 -20.02
N TRP A 69 0.23 -1.88 -20.62
CA TRP A 69 -0.07 -3.26 -20.22
C TRP A 69 0.42 -3.57 -18.80
N ALA A 70 1.61 -3.11 -18.41
CA ALA A 70 2.11 -3.32 -17.06
C ALA A 70 1.19 -2.65 -16.01
N VAL A 71 0.75 -1.43 -16.27
CA VAL A 71 -0.21 -0.68 -15.43
C VAL A 71 -1.54 -1.43 -15.33
N MET A 72 -2.08 -1.91 -16.47
CA MET A 72 -3.35 -2.64 -16.50
C MET A 72 -3.27 -3.98 -15.75
N ILE A 73 -2.22 -4.77 -15.98
CA ILE A 73 -2.03 -6.05 -15.30
C ILE A 73 -1.86 -5.83 -13.80
N ALA A 74 -1.11 -4.82 -13.39
CA ALA A 74 -0.98 -4.46 -11.98
C ALA A 74 -2.34 -4.09 -11.36
N ALA A 75 -3.17 -3.31 -12.06
CA ALA A 75 -4.52 -2.97 -11.61
C ALA A 75 -5.41 -4.21 -11.40
N LEU A 76 -5.35 -5.17 -12.32
CA LEU A 76 -6.11 -6.41 -12.22
C LEU A 76 -5.65 -7.26 -11.03
N ILE A 77 -4.33 -7.39 -10.83
CA ILE A 77 -3.76 -8.14 -9.69
C ILE A 77 -4.13 -7.48 -8.37
N VAL A 78 -3.98 -6.15 -8.26
CA VAL A 78 -4.35 -5.39 -7.06
C VAL A 78 -5.84 -5.53 -6.77
N SER A 79 -6.70 -5.40 -7.79
CA SER A 79 -8.15 -5.56 -7.67
C SER A 79 -8.53 -6.96 -7.20
N ALA A 80 -7.91 -8.00 -7.75
CA ALA A 80 -8.10 -9.37 -7.30
C ALA A 80 -7.67 -9.55 -5.84
N GLY A 81 -6.51 -8.99 -5.45
CA GLY A 81 -6.03 -8.99 -4.07
C GLY A 81 -7.02 -8.32 -3.12
N TYR A 82 -7.60 -7.18 -3.51
CA TYR A 82 -8.61 -6.48 -2.72
C TYR A 82 -9.89 -7.29 -2.51
N VAL A 83 -10.39 -7.91 -3.57
CA VAL A 83 -11.61 -8.75 -3.49
C VAL A 83 -11.37 -9.97 -2.61
N LEU A 84 -10.25 -10.64 -2.81
CA LEU A 84 -9.94 -11.88 -2.09
C LEU A 84 -9.65 -11.62 -0.61
N ASN A 85 -8.70 -10.75 -0.28
CA ASN A 85 -8.39 -10.44 1.13
C ASN A 85 -9.51 -9.66 1.83
N GLY A 86 -10.27 -8.85 1.10
CA GLY A 86 -11.40 -8.10 1.64
C GLY A 86 -12.62 -8.96 1.96
N TYR A 87 -12.73 -10.13 1.38
CA TYR A 87 -13.90 -11.00 1.55
C TYR A 87 -14.17 -11.37 3.02
N ALA A 88 -13.12 -11.71 3.79
CA ALA A 88 -13.27 -12.04 5.19
C ALA A 88 -13.72 -10.84 6.03
N GLY A 89 -13.13 -9.65 5.80
CA GLY A 89 -13.51 -8.41 6.46
C GLY A 89 -14.99 -8.07 6.24
N GLN A 90 -15.44 -8.13 4.99
CA GLN A 90 -16.83 -7.90 4.62
C GLN A 90 -17.77 -8.92 5.26
N LYS A 91 -17.41 -10.21 5.21
CA LYS A 91 -18.28 -11.29 5.71
C LYS A 91 -18.46 -11.24 7.22
N TYR A 92 -17.38 -11.03 7.97
CA TYR A 92 -17.37 -11.11 9.43
C TYR A 92 -17.36 -9.75 10.13
N GLY A 93 -17.15 -8.64 9.41
CA GLY A 93 -17.07 -7.31 10.00
C GLY A 93 -15.80 -7.07 10.81
N ILE A 94 -14.71 -7.77 10.52
CA ILE A 94 -13.45 -7.69 11.24
C ILE A 94 -12.34 -7.06 10.41
N GLY A 95 -11.48 -6.28 11.07
CA GLY A 95 -10.31 -5.67 10.46
C GLY A 95 -9.14 -6.63 10.32
N TYR A 96 -8.11 -6.15 9.65
CA TYR A 96 -6.91 -6.92 9.33
C TYR A 96 -6.19 -7.47 10.56
N SER A 97 -6.01 -6.65 11.62
CA SER A 97 -5.33 -7.07 12.85
C SER A 97 -5.93 -8.32 13.48
N MET A 98 -7.26 -8.41 13.44
CA MET A 98 -7.96 -9.57 13.99
C MET A 98 -7.99 -10.73 12.99
N LEU A 99 -8.08 -10.42 11.68
CA LEU A 99 -8.01 -11.44 10.63
C LEU A 99 -6.66 -12.17 10.63
N LEU A 100 -5.55 -11.49 10.90
CA LEU A 100 -4.23 -12.10 11.03
C LEU A 100 -4.18 -13.24 12.07
N ARG A 101 -4.93 -13.10 13.18
CA ARG A 101 -4.96 -14.12 14.24
C ARG A 101 -5.51 -15.45 13.75
N SER A 102 -6.40 -15.42 12.76
CA SER A 102 -6.92 -16.65 12.17
C SER A 102 -5.84 -17.43 11.40
N SER A 103 -4.88 -16.76 10.79
CA SER A 103 -3.82 -17.38 9.97
C SER A 103 -2.55 -17.68 10.78
N PHE A 104 -2.16 -16.75 11.65
CA PHE A 104 -0.87 -16.80 12.37
C PHE A 104 -1.00 -17.15 13.86
N GLY A 105 -2.22 -17.14 14.42
CA GLY A 105 -2.46 -17.27 15.85
C GLY A 105 -2.40 -15.92 16.57
N VAL A 106 -2.89 -15.89 17.82
CA VAL A 106 -3.02 -14.67 18.63
C VAL A 106 -1.66 -13.98 18.84
N LYS A 107 -0.62 -14.74 19.14
CA LYS A 107 0.74 -14.23 19.34
C LYS A 107 1.54 -14.18 18.04
N GLY A 108 1.38 -15.17 17.15
CA GLY A 108 2.09 -15.22 15.87
C GLY A 108 1.71 -14.07 14.94
N SER A 109 0.50 -13.53 15.03
CA SER A 109 0.03 -12.38 14.27
C SER A 109 0.82 -11.08 14.53
N ILE A 110 1.60 -11.01 15.60
CA ILE A 110 2.47 -9.88 15.92
C ILE A 110 3.47 -9.62 14.79
N ILE A 111 4.04 -10.67 14.20
CA ILE A 111 5.05 -10.53 13.13
C ILE A 111 4.48 -9.79 11.91
N PRO A 112 3.42 -10.28 11.22
CA PRO A 112 2.86 -9.56 10.08
C PRO A 112 2.21 -8.22 10.45
N ALA A 113 1.72 -8.06 11.69
CA ALA A 113 1.21 -6.77 12.16
C ALA A 113 2.32 -5.71 12.31
N ILE A 114 3.51 -6.08 12.81
CA ILE A 114 4.68 -5.19 12.85
C ILE A 114 5.15 -4.88 11.42
N CYS A 115 5.23 -5.87 10.53
CA CYS A 115 5.61 -5.64 9.14
C CYS A 115 4.70 -4.60 8.47
N ARG A 116 3.39 -4.70 8.66
CA ARG A 116 2.42 -3.78 8.04
C ARG A 116 2.26 -2.46 8.80
N GLY A 117 2.12 -2.52 10.12
CA GLY A 117 1.81 -1.37 10.95
C GLY A 117 3.04 -0.49 11.18
N LEU A 118 4.14 -1.07 11.62
CA LEU A 118 5.31 -0.31 12.00
C LEU A 118 6.27 -0.15 10.82
N ILE A 119 6.85 -1.24 10.31
CA ILE A 119 7.94 -1.16 9.33
C ILE A 119 7.47 -0.44 8.07
N ALA A 120 6.45 -0.95 7.41
CA ALA A 120 6.00 -0.37 6.15
C ALA A 120 5.29 0.97 6.34
N GLY A 121 4.57 1.16 7.44
CA GLY A 121 3.96 2.45 7.77
C GLY A 121 4.99 3.57 7.88
N VAL A 122 6.06 3.32 8.63
CA VAL A 122 7.21 4.22 8.82
C VAL A 122 7.87 4.54 7.49
N VAL A 123 8.24 3.48 6.74
CA VAL A 123 9.01 3.63 5.50
C VAL A 123 8.20 4.34 4.41
N PHE A 124 6.93 3.98 4.22
CA PHE A 124 6.07 4.66 3.25
C PHE A 124 5.68 6.07 3.65
N PHE A 125 5.48 6.35 4.94
CA PHE A 125 5.24 7.72 5.38
C PHE A 125 6.42 8.61 5.01
N GLY A 126 7.63 8.23 5.41
CA GLY A 126 8.83 9.00 5.14
C GLY A 126 9.10 9.20 3.65
N THR A 127 9.10 8.10 2.89
CA THR A 127 9.42 8.15 1.45
C THR A 127 8.39 8.94 0.64
N LYS A 128 7.10 8.84 0.92
CA LYS A 128 6.08 9.61 0.21
C LYS A 128 6.11 11.09 0.62
N THR A 129 6.41 11.40 1.88
CA THR A 129 6.53 12.77 2.35
C THR A 129 7.72 13.48 1.70
N ILE A 130 8.89 12.82 1.56
CA ILE A 130 10.05 13.45 0.90
C ILE A 130 9.82 13.64 -0.61
N ILE A 131 9.18 12.70 -1.29
CA ILE A 131 8.81 12.84 -2.70
C ILE A 131 7.83 14.01 -2.87
N GLY A 132 6.86 14.15 -1.97
CA GLY A 132 5.96 15.29 -1.93
C GLY A 132 6.70 16.62 -1.67
N ALA A 133 7.67 16.63 -0.77
CA ALA A 133 8.47 17.81 -0.45
C ALA A 133 9.28 18.32 -1.67
N GLN A 134 9.80 17.42 -2.51
CA GLN A 134 10.47 17.80 -3.76
C GLN A 134 9.55 18.61 -4.70
N SER A 135 8.26 18.27 -4.76
CA SER A 135 7.30 19.07 -5.54
C SER A 135 6.93 20.39 -4.85
N PHE A 136 6.94 20.43 -3.50
CA PHE A 136 6.79 21.68 -2.76
C PHE A 136 7.96 22.64 -3.00
N ASN A 137 9.17 22.14 -3.22
CA ASN A 137 10.31 22.97 -3.62
C ASN A 137 10.00 23.78 -4.90
N VAL A 138 9.43 23.10 -5.92
CA VAL A 138 9.03 23.77 -7.17
C VAL A 138 7.90 24.77 -6.91
N ILE A 139 6.91 24.42 -6.12
CA ILE A 139 5.81 25.32 -5.75
C ILE A 139 6.36 26.58 -5.08
N PHE A 140 7.21 26.42 -4.08
CA PHE A 140 7.77 27.55 -3.34
C PHE A 140 8.72 28.37 -4.18
N GLU A 141 9.52 27.78 -5.07
CA GLU A 141 10.36 28.53 -6.04
C GLU A 141 9.52 29.40 -6.98
N LYS A 142 8.30 28.94 -7.39
CA LYS A 142 7.38 29.76 -8.22
C LYS A 142 6.73 30.90 -7.41
N ILE A 143 6.50 30.73 -6.11
CA ILE A 143 5.89 31.75 -5.22
C ILE A 143 6.95 32.73 -4.72
N PHE A 144 8.11 32.22 -4.35
CA PHE A 144 9.24 32.92 -3.75
C PHE A 144 10.51 32.64 -4.58
N PRO A 145 10.77 33.36 -5.67
CA PRO A 145 11.98 33.16 -6.46
C PRO A 145 13.25 33.23 -5.61
N GLY A 146 14.10 32.23 -5.71
CA GLY A 146 15.29 32.09 -4.88
C GLY A 146 15.08 31.21 -3.64
N TYR A 147 13.91 30.59 -3.48
CA TYR A 147 13.65 29.64 -2.39
C TYR A 147 14.71 28.52 -2.33
N MET A 148 15.08 27.96 -3.48
CA MET A 148 16.09 26.92 -3.58
C MET A 148 17.51 27.37 -3.20
N ASN A 149 17.75 28.68 -3.16
CA ASN A 149 19.03 29.27 -2.73
C ASN A 149 19.05 29.73 -1.28
N MET A 150 18.00 29.41 -0.50
CA MET A 150 17.97 29.70 0.93
C MET A 150 19.05 28.92 1.69
N VAL A 151 19.78 29.63 2.56
CA VAL A 151 20.82 29.04 3.42
C VAL A 151 21.83 28.19 2.63
N PRO A 152 22.62 28.80 1.69
CA PRO A 152 23.60 28.06 0.92
C PRO A 152 24.62 27.32 1.80
N GLY A 153 24.95 26.07 1.44
CA GLY A 153 25.89 25.26 2.19
C GLY A 153 25.32 24.52 3.40
N PHE A 154 24.03 24.70 3.70
CA PHE A 154 23.35 23.86 4.69
C PHE A 154 23.18 22.44 4.13
N ASP A 155 23.64 21.47 4.90
CA ASP A 155 23.43 20.04 4.64
C ASP A 155 23.08 19.30 5.93
N PHE A 156 21.86 18.82 6.02
CA PHE A 156 21.45 17.95 7.10
C PHE A 156 21.37 16.50 6.59
N LEU A 157 22.47 15.76 6.76
CA LEU A 157 22.57 14.34 6.36
C LEU A 157 22.23 14.10 4.87
N GLY A 158 22.58 15.03 4.00
CA GLY A 158 22.31 14.98 2.57
C GLY A 158 21.01 15.65 2.15
N LEU A 159 20.42 16.49 3.00
CA LEU A 159 19.21 17.26 2.73
C LEU A 159 19.49 18.77 2.85
N ASP A 160 19.27 19.52 1.77
CA ASP A 160 19.39 20.96 1.77
C ASP A 160 18.28 21.63 2.59
N PHE A 161 18.48 22.89 2.98
CA PHE A 161 17.53 23.64 3.82
C PHE A 161 16.16 23.79 3.18
N PRO A 162 16.02 24.17 1.89
CA PRO A 162 14.71 24.29 1.24
C PRO A 162 13.91 22.98 1.27
N THR A 163 14.58 21.86 0.92
CA THR A 163 13.92 20.54 0.90
C THR A 163 13.54 20.09 2.32
N MET A 164 14.39 20.38 3.33
CA MET A 164 14.07 20.10 4.73
C MET A 164 12.84 20.92 5.17
N LEU A 165 12.77 22.19 4.84
CA LEU A 165 11.63 23.06 5.16
C LEU A 165 10.33 22.56 4.49
N SER A 166 10.40 22.27 3.20
CA SER A 166 9.28 21.67 2.44
C SER A 166 8.82 20.33 3.05
N TYR A 167 9.77 19.50 3.49
CA TYR A 167 9.47 18.22 4.16
C TYR A 167 8.72 18.45 5.48
N VAL A 168 9.20 19.35 6.32
CA VAL A 168 8.57 19.66 7.61
C VAL A 168 7.16 20.23 7.40
N ILE A 169 6.97 21.15 6.45
CA ILE A 169 5.65 21.71 6.13
C ILE A 169 4.68 20.62 5.71
N LEU A 170 5.07 19.75 4.78
CA LEU A 170 4.22 18.66 4.31
C LEU A 170 3.96 17.62 5.41
N TRP A 171 4.96 17.35 6.26
CA TRP A 171 4.82 16.50 7.44
C TRP A 171 3.74 17.02 8.38
N VAL A 172 3.80 18.32 8.73
CA VAL A 172 2.83 18.98 9.61
C VAL A 172 1.42 18.95 9.00
N ILE A 173 1.30 19.26 7.70
CA ILE A 173 0.02 19.20 6.97
C ILE A 173 -0.55 17.76 7.03
N THR A 174 0.25 16.74 6.73
CA THR A 174 -0.20 15.36 6.67
C THR A 174 -0.63 14.82 8.04
N VAL A 175 0.18 15.05 9.05
CA VAL A 175 -0.13 14.63 10.44
C VAL A 175 -1.30 15.44 11.00
N GLY A 176 -1.34 16.75 10.77
CA GLY A 176 -2.44 17.63 11.19
C GLY A 176 -3.77 17.21 10.58
N LEU A 177 -3.79 16.87 9.28
CA LEU A 177 -4.96 16.34 8.59
C LEU A 177 -5.45 15.03 9.23
N PHE A 178 -4.52 14.12 9.54
CA PHE A 178 -4.86 12.86 10.21
C PHE A 178 -5.44 13.09 11.61
N LEU A 179 -4.85 13.97 12.40
CA LEU A 179 -5.31 14.30 13.77
C LEU A 179 -6.67 14.98 13.78
N GLY A 180 -7.06 15.66 12.70
CA GLY A 180 -8.40 16.22 12.50
C GLY A 180 -9.53 15.19 12.50
N GLY A 181 -9.18 13.91 12.37
CA GLY A 181 -10.09 12.76 12.53
C GLY A 181 -10.89 12.44 11.29
N MET A 182 -11.68 11.35 11.38
CA MET A 182 -12.37 10.73 10.24
C MET A 182 -13.34 11.67 9.50
N LYS A 183 -13.93 12.66 10.17
CA LYS A 183 -14.85 13.63 9.53
C LYS A 183 -14.08 14.52 8.55
N ILE A 184 -12.95 15.08 8.97
CA ILE A 184 -12.09 15.92 8.12
C ILE A 184 -11.49 15.08 6.98
N LEU A 185 -11.02 13.89 7.29
CA LEU A 185 -10.47 12.96 6.30
C LEU A 185 -11.50 12.58 5.23
N SER A 186 -12.74 12.30 5.63
CA SER A 186 -13.83 12.00 4.70
C SER A 186 -14.14 13.17 3.77
N LEU A 187 -14.21 14.39 4.32
CA LEU A 187 -14.41 15.62 3.55
C LEU A 187 -13.26 15.86 2.56
N PHE A 188 -12.04 15.73 3.04
CA PHE A 188 -10.82 15.84 2.21
C PHE A 188 -10.82 14.83 1.06
N SER A 189 -11.07 13.56 1.35
CA SER A 189 -11.12 12.51 0.31
C SER A 189 -12.22 12.75 -0.73
N LYS A 190 -13.39 13.25 -0.29
CA LYS A 190 -14.52 13.55 -1.19
C LYS A 190 -14.18 14.62 -2.22
N TRP A 191 -13.47 15.68 -1.83
CA TRP A 191 -13.16 16.80 -2.71
C TRP A 191 -11.82 16.62 -3.45
N SER A 192 -10.88 15.88 -2.88
CA SER A 192 -9.57 15.65 -3.50
C SER A 192 -9.69 14.94 -4.85
N SER A 193 -10.53 13.91 -4.95
CA SER A 193 -10.64 13.12 -6.19
C SER A 193 -11.08 13.96 -7.39
N PRO A 194 -12.20 14.68 -7.40
CA PRO A 194 -12.58 15.52 -8.54
C PRO A 194 -11.51 16.55 -8.93
N ILE A 195 -10.91 17.19 -7.93
CA ILE A 195 -9.86 18.21 -8.14
C ILE A 195 -8.66 17.59 -8.86
N ILE A 196 -8.14 16.45 -8.37
CA ILE A 196 -7.00 15.76 -8.96
C ILE A 196 -7.30 15.41 -10.42
N TYR A 197 -8.47 14.81 -10.70
CA TYR A 197 -8.79 14.36 -12.05
C TYR A 197 -8.93 15.52 -13.04
N ILE A 198 -9.57 16.63 -12.66
CA ILE A 198 -9.69 17.81 -13.54
C ILE A 198 -8.30 18.31 -13.96
N PHE A 199 -7.41 18.49 -13.00
CA PHE A 199 -6.11 19.07 -13.27
C PHE A 199 -5.15 18.10 -13.96
N ILE A 200 -5.10 16.83 -13.54
CA ILE A 200 -4.16 15.87 -14.14
C ILE A 200 -4.55 15.49 -15.57
N VAL A 201 -5.85 15.38 -15.86
CA VAL A 201 -6.33 15.16 -17.23
C VAL A 201 -6.03 16.37 -18.10
N GLY A 202 -6.25 17.59 -17.59
CA GLY A 202 -5.89 18.83 -18.28
C GLY A 202 -4.40 18.89 -18.62
N ALA A 203 -3.52 18.55 -17.65
CA ALA A 203 -2.09 18.49 -17.87
C ALA A 203 -1.68 17.42 -18.90
N ALA A 204 -2.34 16.26 -18.88
CA ALA A 204 -2.08 15.21 -19.87
C ALA A 204 -2.52 15.62 -21.28
N ILE A 205 -3.68 16.26 -21.42
CA ILE A 205 -4.14 16.81 -22.70
C ILE A 205 -3.14 17.84 -23.24
N TRP A 206 -2.68 18.74 -22.38
CA TRP A 206 -1.63 19.71 -22.75
C TRP A 206 -0.36 18.98 -23.22
N ALA A 207 0.17 18.04 -22.45
CA ALA A 207 1.39 17.31 -22.77
C ALA A 207 1.27 16.53 -24.10
N ILE A 208 0.11 15.90 -24.34
CA ILE A 208 -0.19 15.19 -25.59
C ILE A 208 -0.25 16.20 -26.77
N SER A 209 -0.83 17.38 -26.57
CA SER A 209 -0.93 18.39 -27.61
C SER A 209 0.43 18.95 -28.02
N VAL A 210 1.31 19.26 -27.05
CA VAL A 210 2.65 19.78 -27.34
C VAL A 210 3.58 18.73 -27.96
N ALA A 211 3.30 17.45 -27.75
CA ALA A 211 3.98 16.31 -28.38
C ALA A 211 3.52 16.07 -29.83
N GLY A 212 2.53 16.79 -30.34
CA GLY A 212 1.93 16.58 -31.66
C GLY A 212 0.86 15.49 -31.72
N GLY A 213 0.29 15.10 -30.55
CA GLY A 213 -0.79 14.14 -30.42
C GLY A 213 -0.35 12.75 -29.96
N PHE A 214 -1.26 11.80 -30.02
CA PHE A 214 -1.00 10.42 -29.60
C PHE A 214 -0.02 9.65 -30.51
N GLY A 215 0.03 9.99 -31.81
CA GLY A 215 0.90 9.29 -32.77
C GLY A 215 2.36 9.27 -32.35
N PRO A 216 3.02 10.44 -32.13
CA PRO A 216 4.39 10.50 -31.64
C PRO A 216 4.58 9.78 -30.29
N ILE A 217 3.62 9.86 -29.36
CA ILE A 217 3.69 9.21 -28.05
C ILE A 217 3.73 7.69 -28.22
N PHE A 218 2.84 7.10 -29.01
CA PHE A 218 2.82 5.65 -29.24
C PHE A 218 4.00 5.17 -30.10
N ALA A 219 4.57 6.03 -30.93
CA ALA A 219 5.77 5.76 -31.70
C ALA A 219 7.06 5.90 -30.88
N TYR A 220 6.97 6.40 -29.63
CA TYR A 220 8.15 6.55 -28.76
C TYR A 220 8.80 5.20 -28.51
N ALA A 221 10.08 5.09 -28.86
CA ALA A 221 10.92 3.93 -28.60
C ALA A 221 11.99 4.29 -27.57
N PRO A 222 12.17 3.51 -26.52
CA PRO A 222 13.24 3.72 -25.55
C PRO A 222 14.61 3.53 -26.22
N ALA A 223 15.61 4.33 -25.80
CA ALA A 223 16.97 4.26 -26.36
C ALA A 223 17.63 2.87 -26.14
N LYS A 224 17.28 2.20 -25.07
CA LYS A 224 17.64 0.81 -24.79
C LYS A 224 16.36 0.03 -24.48
N PRO A 225 15.89 -0.83 -25.40
CA PRO A 225 14.75 -1.70 -25.10
C PRO A 225 15.02 -2.63 -23.92
N MET A 226 13.97 -3.04 -23.22
CA MET A 226 14.10 -3.97 -22.09
C MET A 226 14.85 -5.25 -22.48
N GLU A 227 15.75 -5.69 -21.61
CA GLU A 227 16.64 -6.82 -21.89
C GLU A 227 15.88 -8.15 -22.10
N ASN A 228 14.82 -8.37 -21.32
CA ASN A 228 14.04 -9.60 -21.37
C ASN A 228 12.67 -9.41 -20.67
N TRP A 229 11.81 -10.40 -20.79
CA TRP A 229 10.45 -10.40 -20.26
C TRP A 229 10.37 -10.34 -18.71
N LEU A 230 11.42 -10.74 -18.01
CA LEU A 230 11.48 -10.66 -16.54
C LEU A 230 11.52 -9.21 -16.04
N VAL A 231 12.06 -8.27 -16.84
CA VAL A 231 12.01 -6.83 -16.55
C VAL A 231 10.56 -6.34 -16.53
N PHE A 232 9.73 -6.77 -17.47
CA PHE A 232 8.30 -6.44 -17.49
C PHE A 232 7.58 -6.98 -16.24
N ILE A 233 7.84 -8.22 -15.85
CA ILE A 233 7.27 -8.83 -14.63
C ILE A 233 7.72 -8.05 -13.38
N ALA A 234 8.99 -7.62 -13.33
CA ALA A 234 9.51 -6.81 -12.24
C ALA A 234 8.79 -5.45 -12.15
N CYS A 235 8.51 -4.79 -13.28
CA CYS A 235 7.75 -3.55 -13.36
C CYS A 235 6.31 -3.73 -12.84
N VAL A 236 5.62 -4.79 -13.26
CA VAL A 236 4.30 -5.15 -12.73
C VAL A 236 4.36 -5.37 -11.22
N SER A 237 5.35 -6.17 -10.75
CA SER A 237 5.51 -6.46 -9.33
C SER A 237 5.81 -5.21 -8.50
N ALA A 238 6.59 -4.25 -9.02
CA ALA A 238 6.86 -2.98 -8.36
C ALA A 238 5.57 -2.16 -8.13
N LEU A 239 4.71 -2.03 -9.15
CA LEU A 239 3.40 -1.40 -8.98
C LEU A 239 2.52 -2.15 -7.98
N VAL A 240 2.47 -3.47 -8.05
CA VAL A 240 1.72 -4.27 -7.08
C VAL A 240 2.29 -4.10 -5.67
N SER A 241 3.62 -4.04 -5.50
CA SER A 241 4.28 -3.78 -4.21
C SER A 241 3.90 -2.41 -3.63
N ASN A 242 3.79 -1.37 -4.47
CA ASN A 242 3.32 -0.04 -4.04
C ASN A 242 1.93 -0.11 -3.39
N TRP A 243 1.06 -1.00 -3.88
CA TRP A 243 -0.29 -1.25 -3.34
C TRP A 243 -0.36 -2.47 -2.43
N GLY A 244 0.76 -3.12 -2.16
CA GLY A 244 0.83 -4.33 -1.34
C GLY A 244 0.28 -4.13 0.07
N GLY A 245 0.54 -2.98 0.68
CA GLY A 245 -0.02 -2.63 1.99
C GLY A 245 -1.55 -2.68 1.99
N PRO A 246 -2.23 -1.86 1.17
CA PRO A 246 -3.68 -1.94 1.02
C PRO A 246 -4.21 -3.33 0.63
N ILE A 247 -3.50 -4.13 -0.19
CA ILE A 247 -3.91 -5.53 -0.48
C ILE A 247 -3.97 -6.34 0.81
N VAL A 248 -2.93 -6.25 1.63
CA VAL A 248 -2.82 -7.03 2.88
C VAL A 248 -3.91 -6.63 3.86
N ASN A 249 -4.13 -5.34 4.09
CA ASN A 249 -5.04 -4.83 5.12
C ASN A 249 -6.40 -4.31 4.61
N ILE A 250 -6.81 -4.67 3.42
CA ILE A 250 -8.09 -4.20 2.83
C ILE A 250 -9.30 -4.54 3.70
N ALA A 251 -9.18 -5.55 4.57
CA ALA A 251 -10.20 -5.91 5.55
C ALA A 251 -10.56 -4.73 6.48
N ASP A 252 -9.63 -3.82 6.78
CA ASP A 252 -9.88 -2.62 7.59
C ASP A 252 -10.94 -1.70 6.94
N LEU A 253 -11.04 -1.72 5.62
CA LEU A 253 -12.08 -0.98 4.90
C LEU A 253 -13.34 -1.83 4.69
N THR A 254 -13.17 -3.09 4.25
CA THR A 254 -14.31 -3.94 3.87
C THR A 254 -15.16 -4.39 5.05
N GLN A 255 -14.65 -4.34 6.30
CA GLN A 255 -15.47 -4.56 7.50
C GLN A 255 -16.66 -3.58 7.62
N ARG A 256 -16.61 -2.42 6.94
CA ARG A 256 -17.66 -1.38 6.94
C ARG A 256 -18.70 -1.58 5.84
N ALA A 257 -18.66 -2.65 5.08
CA ALA A 257 -19.56 -2.87 3.95
C ALA A 257 -21.02 -3.02 4.37
N LYS A 258 -21.91 -2.16 3.85
CA LYS A 258 -23.37 -2.26 4.04
C LYS A 258 -23.94 -3.58 3.55
N HIS A 259 -23.42 -4.06 2.43
CA HIS A 259 -23.83 -5.31 1.81
C HIS A 259 -22.65 -5.99 1.10
N PRO A 260 -22.71 -7.31 0.89
CA PRO A 260 -21.59 -8.10 0.36
C PRO A 260 -21.04 -7.63 -0.97
N LYS A 261 -21.90 -7.19 -1.88
CA LYS A 261 -21.52 -6.76 -3.23
C LYS A 261 -20.80 -5.41 -3.26
N ALA A 262 -20.94 -4.57 -2.21
CA ALA A 262 -20.39 -3.22 -2.22
C ALA A 262 -18.86 -3.18 -2.44
N PRO A 263 -18.02 -3.86 -1.63
CA PRO A 263 -16.58 -3.89 -1.87
C PRO A 263 -16.20 -4.76 -3.06
N MET A 264 -16.93 -5.85 -3.32
CA MET A 264 -16.65 -6.78 -4.42
C MET A 264 -16.72 -6.12 -5.80
N ILE A 265 -17.60 -5.15 -5.97
CA ILE A 265 -17.78 -4.37 -7.21
C ILE A 265 -17.01 -3.05 -7.12
N GLY A 266 -17.14 -2.34 -5.99
CA GLY A 266 -16.61 -0.99 -5.85
C GLY A 266 -15.09 -0.93 -5.88
N LEU A 267 -14.39 -1.86 -5.22
CA LEU A 267 -12.93 -1.89 -5.20
C LEU A 267 -12.33 -2.14 -6.60
N PRO A 268 -12.73 -3.19 -7.36
CA PRO A 268 -12.22 -3.38 -8.71
C PRO A 268 -12.60 -2.24 -9.66
N LEU A 269 -13.84 -1.77 -9.61
CA LEU A 269 -14.31 -0.70 -10.49
C LEU A 269 -13.50 0.58 -10.25
N GLY A 270 -13.34 0.99 -8.99
CA GLY A 270 -12.55 2.17 -8.64
C GLY A 270 -11.09 2.03 -9.03
N MET A 271 -10.48 0.87 -8.78
CA MET A 271 -9.06 0.64 -9.07
C MET A 271 -8.79 0.57 -10.57
N ILE A 272 -9.53 -0.25 -11.31
CA ILE A 272 -9.31 -0.45 -12.75
C ILE A 272 -9.56 0.86 -13.53
N THR A 273 -10.67 1.55 -13.27
CA THR A 273 -10.97 2.81 -13.95
C THR A 273 -9.94 3.90 -13.65
N SER A 274 -9.50 3.99 -12.40
CA SER A 274 -8.46 4.94 -11.99
C SER A 274 -7.10 4.61 -12.63
N TYR A 275 -6.75 3.33 -12.74
CA TYR A 275 -5.48 2.92 -13.36
C TYR A 275 -5.46 3.08 -14.87
N ILE A 276 -6.59 2.89 -15.55
CA ILE A 276 -6.70 3.22 -16.98
C ILE A 276 -6.38 4.69 -17.19
N LEU A 277 -7.03 5.56 -16.43
CA LEU A 277 -6.82 6.99 -16.55
C LEU A 277 -5.41 7.40 -16.10
N PHE A 278 -4.92 6.80 -15.02
CA PHE A 278 -3.54 7.00 -14.56
C PHE A 278 -2.51 6.59 -15.62
N GLY A 279 -2.68 5.46 -16.30
CA GLY A 279 -1.78 5.01 -17.35
C GLY A 279 -1.72 6.01 -18.52
N ILE A 280 -2.89 6.46 -18.99
CA ILE A 280 -3.00 7.43 -20.08
C ILE A 280 -2.39 8.78 -19.68
N THR A 281 -2.73 9.30 -18.51
CA THR A 281 -2.22 10.60 -18.05
C THR A 281 -0.73 10.54 -17.72
N CYS A 282 -0.24 9.44 -17.16
CA CYS A 282 1.16 9.24 -16.85
C CYS A 282 2.02 9.17 -18.13
N VAL A 283 1.60 8.35 -19.10
CA VAL A 283 2.29 8.25 -20.40
C VAL A 283 2.21 9.58 -21.13
N GLY A 284 1.04 10.23 -21.17
CA GLY A 284 0.87 11.53 -21.80
C GLY A 284 1.82 12.58 -21.22
N LEU A 285 1.90 12.70 -19.90
CA LEU A 285 2.80 13.64 -19.24
C LEU A 285 4.27 13.28 -19.47
N LEU A 286 4.69 12.06 -19.13
CA LEU A 286 6.09 11.69 -19.15
C LEU A 286 6.67 11.63 -20.56
N VAL A 287 6.00 10.93 -21.47
CA VAL A 287 6.48 10.78 -22.85
C VAL A 287 6.21 12.03 -23.68
N GLY A 288 5.05 12.67 -23.47
CA GLY A 288 4.71 13.91 -24.18
C GLY A 288 5.71 15.03 -23.91
N THR A 289 6.08 15.24 -22.65
CA THR A 289 7.08 16.25 -22.28
C THR A 289 8.51 15.83 -22.66
N GLN A 290 8.81 14.54 -22.67
CA GLN A 290 10.07 14.01 -23.20
C GLN A 290 10.22 14.37 -24.70
N ILE A 291 9.18 14.16 -25.50
CA ILE A 291 9.19 14.47 -26.94
C ILE A 291 9.28 15.97 -27.16
N ALA A 292 8.48 16.77 -26.46
CA ALA A 292 8.37 18.21 -26.68
C ALA A 292 9.58 18.99 -26.15
N PHE A 293 10.16 18.60 -25.01
CA PHE A 293 11.16 19.37 -24.27
C PHE A 293 12.46 18.61 -23.96
N GLY A 294 12.58 17.34 -24.33
CA GLY A 294 13.79 16.55 -24.13
C GLY A 294 14.10 16.17 -22.67
N ILE A 295 13.09 16.05 -21.81
CA ILE A 295 13.27 15.71 -20.38
C ILE A 295 13.72 14.26 -20.24
N LYS A 296 15.02 14.05 -20.03
CA LYS A 296 15.64 12.71 -20.07
C LYS A 296 15.24 11.78 -18.91
N ASP A 297 14.89 12.32 -17.76
CA ASP A 297 14.71 11.54 -16.52
C ASP A 297 13.26 11.11 -16.26
N PHE A 298 12.32 11.33 -17.19
CA PHE A 298 10.90 11.02 -17.03
C PHE A 298 10.32 11.51 -15.69
N ASN A 299 10.76 12.65 -15.19
CA ASN A 299 10.34 13.20 -13.92
C ASN A 299 9.02 13.97 -14.06
N VAL A 300 7.96 13.53 -13.38
CA VAL A 300 6.64 14.16 -13.46
C VAL A 300 6.63 15.60 -12.94
N VAL A 301 7.43 15.93 -11.92
CA VAL A 301 7.54 17.29 -11.38
C VAL A 301 8.19 18.20 -12.40
N ALA A 302 9.31 17.75 -13.00
CA ALA A 302 9.98 18.47 -14.08
C ALA A 302 9.09 18.59 -15.33
N ALA A 303 8.30 17.55 -15.65
CA ALA A 303 7.34 17.58 -16.75
C ALA A 303 6.27 18.66 -16.55
N ILE A 304 5.72 18.78 -15.36
CA ILE A 304 4.72 19.80 -15.02
C ILE A 304 5.34 21.20 -15.03
N ASP A 305 6.59 21.35 -14.62
CA ASP A 305 7.29 22.64 -14.62
C ASP A 305 7.44 23.24 -16.02
N GLN A 306 7.47 22.42 -17.08
CA GLN A 306 7.51 22.87 -18.49
C GLN A 306 6.23 23.57 -18.98
N ILE A 307 5.14 23.53 -18.23
CA ILE A 307 3.90 24.23 -18.59
C ILE A 307 4.14 25.74 -18.69
N GLY A 308 5.15 26.27 -18.02
CA GLY A 308 5.57 27.66 -18.10
C GLY A 308 4.66 28.65 -17.36
N ASN A 309 3.40 28.34 -17.14
CA ASN A 309 2.48 29.16 -16.35
C ASN A 309 2.61 28.80 -14.85
N PRO A 310 3.12 29.72 -14.00
CA PRO A 310 3.35 29.44 -12.57
C PRO A 310 2.10 28.96 -11.82
N VAL A 311 0.95 29.55 -12.12
CA VAL A 311 -0.32 29.17 -11.46
C VAL A 311 -0.73 27.76 -11.82
N ALA A 312 -0.62 27.38 -13.09
CA ALA A 312 -0.93 26.02 -13.54
C ALA A 312 0.01 24.99 -12.91
N VAL A 313 1.32 25.28 -12.85
CA VAL A 313 2.33 24.42 -12.19
C VAL A 313 1.99 24.23 -10.72
N ILE A 314 1.73 25.32 -9.98
CA ILE A 314 1.38 25.27 -8.54
C ILE A 314 0.13 24.41 -8.32
N VAL A 315 -0.93 24.66 -9.07
CA VAL A 315 -2.21 23.95 -8.89
C VAL A 315 -2.07 22.47 -9.20
N LEU A 316 -1.34 22.10 -10.25
CA LEU A 316 -1.10 20.70 -10.64
C LEU A 316 -0.26 19.95 -9.59
N LEU A 317 0.82 20.57 -9.12
CA LEU A 317 1.67 19.96 -8.10
C LEU A 317 0.94 19.85 -6.76
N LEU A 318 0.09 20.83 -6.40
CA LEU A 318 -0.79 20.72 -5.24
C LEU A 318 -1.79 19.58 -5.41
N ALA A 319 -2.40 19.42 -6.58
CA ALA A 319 -3.33 18.31 -6.85
C ALA A 319 -2.67 16.94 -6.65
N LEU A 320 -1.45 16.75 -7.17
CA LEU A 320 -0.68 15.50 -6.95
C LEU A 320 -0.29 15.29 -5.49
N ASN A 321 0.06 16.37 -4.76
CA ASN A 321 0.33 16.27 -3.33
C ASN A 321 -0.91 15.95 -2.51
N ILE A 322 -2.08 16.46 -2.90
CA ILE A 322 -3.36 16.07 -2.29
C ILE A 322 -3.58 14.56 -2.44
N GLY A 323 -3.35 14.00 -3.63
CA GLY A 323 -3.40 12.54 -3.86
C GLY A 323 -2.40 11.76 -3.03
N SER A 324 -1.15 12.23 -2.97
CA SER A 324 -0.09 11.63 -2.16
C SER A 324 -0.43 11.65 -0.68
N THR A 325 -0.89 12.79 -0.15
CA THR A 325 -1.29 12.96 1.25
C THR A 325 -2.49 12.07 1.60
N SER A 326 -3.50 11.99 0.72
CA SER A 326 -4.64 11.09 0.88
C SER A 326 -4.18 9.63 1.03
N TYR A 327 -3.28 9.19 0.15
CA TYR A 327 -2.72 7.85 0.24
C TYR A 327 -1.88 7.63 1.52
N VAL A 328 -1.07 8.59 1.94
CA VAL A 328 -0.29 8.50 3.19
C VAL A 328 -1.20 8.35 4.39
N VAL A 329 -2.27 9.12 4.46
CA VAL A 329 -3.21 9.10 5.57
C VAL A 329 -3.99 7.78 5.63
N PHE A 330 -4.65 7.40 4.55
CA PHE A 330 -5.51 6.20 4.52
C PHE A 330 -4.73 4.90 4.34
N GLY A 331 -3.66 4.93 3.56
CA GLY A 331 -2.85 3.76 3.25
C GLY A 331 -1.73 3.48 4.25
N ASN A 332 -1.31 4.45 5.06
CA ASN A 332 -0.17 4.27 5.96
C ASN A 332 -0.47 4.68 7.41
N LEU A 333 -0.82 5.94 7.71
CA LEU A 333 -1.01 6.37 9.10
C LEU A 333 -2.16 5.67 9.80
N LEU A 334 -3.31 5.57 9.14
CA LEU A 334 -4.47 4.89 9.72
C LEU A 334 -4.21 3.39 9.99
N PRO A 335 -3.71 2.62 9.03
CA PRO A 335 -3.35 1.22 9.29
C PRO A 335 -2.28 1.05 10.35
N SER A 336 -1.24 1.90 10.38
CA SER A 336 -0.22 1.86 11.44
C SER A 336 -0.83 2.10 12.81
N GLY A 337 -1.69 3.11 12.92
CA GLY A 337 -2.42 3.40 14.14
C GLY A 337 -3.23 2.20 14.62
N LEU A 338 -4.03 1.60 13.74
CA LEU A 338 -4.87 0.43 14.07
C LEU A 338 -4.03 -0.78 14.48
N GLN A 339 -2.95 -1.09 13.75
CA GLN A 339 -2.09 -2.24 14.05
C GLN A 339 -1.36 -2.07 15.39
N MET A 340 -0.76 -0.92 15.63
CA MET A 340 -0.03 -0.65 16.87
C MET A 340 -0.96 -0.62 18.09
N THR A 341 -2.17 -0.06 17.95
CA THR A 341 -3.19 -0.10 19.00
C THR A 341 -3.67 -1.53 19.29
N ALA A 342 -3.82 -2.36 18.25
CA ALA A 342 -4.19 -3.76 18.43
C ALA A 342 -3.08 -4.60 19.08
N LEU A 343 -1.81 -4.26 18.86
CA LEU A 343 -0.65 -4.94 19.47
C LEU A 343 -0.43 -4.51 20.92
N LEU A 344 -0.54 -3.20 21.20
CA LEU A 344 -0.19 -2.60 22.49
C LEU A 344 -1.30 -1.63 22.96
N PRO A 345 -2.51 -2.14 23.25
CA PRO A 345 -3.70 -1.31 23.53
C PRO A 345 -3.58 -0.44 24.78
N LYS A 346 -2.70 -0.84 25.73
CA LYS A 346 -2.43 -0.05 26.95
C LYS A 346 -1.44 1.11 26.72
N MET A 347 -0.65 1.06 25.63
CA MET A 347 0.38 2.06 25.36
C MET A 347 -0.03 3.04 24.26
N PHE A 348 -0.80 2.59 23.28
CA PHE A 348 -1.10 3.39 22.09
C PHE A 348 -2.60 3.54 21.85
N THR A 349 -2.96 4.75 21.47
CA THR A 349 -4.17 5.07 20.72
C THR A 349 -3.82 5.14 19.23
N VAL A 350 -4.82 5.07 18.36
CA VAL A 350 -4.62 5.20 16.91
C VAL A 350 -3.89 6.48 16.55
N LYS A 351 -4.18 7.59 17.26
CA LYS A 351 -3.52 8.89 17.05
C LYS A 351 -2.05 8.88 17.50
N SER A 352 -1.77 8.41 18.71
CA SER A 352 -0.38 8.41 19.23
C SER A 352 0.53 7.46 18.45
N ALA A 353 0.01 6.31 18.02
CA ALA A 353 0.75 5.37 17.17
C ALA A 353 1.03 5.94 15.77
N ALA A 354 0.09 6.67 15.17
CA ALA A 354 0.30 7.35 13.91
C ALA A 354 1.37 8.46 14.00
N ILE A 355 1.38 9.25 15.10
CA ILE A 355 2.42 10.26 15.35
C ILE A 355 3.79 9.59 15.48
N LEU A 356 3.88 8.51 16.26
CA LEU A 356 5.13 7.73 16.37
C LEU A 356 5.60 7.24 15.01
N THR A 357 4.70 6.71 14.18
CA THR A 357 5.00 6.27 12.82
C THR A 357 5.57 7.41 11.97
N ALA A 358 4.98 8.60 12.06
CA ALA A 358 5.45 9.78 11.33
C ALA A 358 6.83 10.27 11.80
N LEU A 359 7.07 10.27 13.11
CA LEU A 359 8.39 10.62 13.67
C LEU A 359 9.47 9.62 13.24
N LEU A 360 9.20 8.33 13.38
CA LEU A 360 10.12 7.27 12.93
C LEU A 360 10.36 7.33 11.43
N GLY A 361 9.32 7.69 10.63
CA GLY A 361 9.44 7.90 9.19
C GLY A 361 10.41 9.01 8.79
N THR A 362 10.67 9.96 9.67
CA THR A 362 11.71 11.00 9.49
C THR A 362 13.08 10.49 9.90
N VAL A 363 13.16 9.77 11.03
CA VAL A 363 14.44 9.27 11.60
C VAL A 363 15.15 8.28 10.66
N ILE A 364 14.41 7.51 9.84
CA ILE A 364 15.00 6.56 8.88
C ILE A 364 15.70 7.23 7.68
N LEU A 365 15.78 8.57 7.63
CA LEU A 365 16.38 9.32 6.53
C LEU A 365 15.78 8.95 5.15
N PRO A 366 14.47 9.15 4.93
CA PRO A 366 13.76 8.61 3.77
C PRO A 366 14.28 9.11 2.43
N TRP A 367 14.93 10.27 2.37
CA TRP A 367 15.58 10.81 1.17
C TRP A 367 16.74 9.94 0.67
N LYS A 368 17.35 9.12 1.53
CA LYS A 368 18.37 8.15 1.12
C LYS A 368 17.79 6.86 0.55
N LEU A 369 16.53 6.54 0.90
CA LEU A 369 15.87 5.31 0.48
C LEU A 369 15.29 5.34 -0.94
N VAL A 370 14.96 6.54 -1.45
CA VAL A 370 14.29 6.73 -2.75
C VAL A 370 15.08 7.62 -3.71
N ASN A 371 16.38 7.68 -3.54
CA ASN A 371 17.25 8.47 -4.41
C ASN A 371 17.53 7.72 -5.72
N GLY A 372 16.72 8.01 -6.75
CA GLY A 372 16.84 7.43 -8.08
C GLY A 372 16.09 6.10 -8.26
N THR A 373 15.98 5.67 -9.52
CA THR A 373 15.20 4.50 -9.96
C THR A 373 15.65 3.21 -9.27
N ALA A 374 16.95 2.96 -9.19
CA ALA A 374 17.48 1.72 -8.59
C ALA A 374 17.11 1.60 -7.10
N ALA A 375 17.24 2.67 -6.33
CA ALA A 375 16.87 2.70 -4.91
C ALA A 375 15.36 2.48 -4.72
N LEU A 376 14.53 3.11 -5.56
CA LEU A 376 13.08 2.94 -5.54
C LEU A 376 12.67 1.48 -5.81
N TYR A 377 13.31 0.81 -6.77
CA TYR A 377 13.01 -0.60 -7.08
C TYR A 377 13.52 -1.56 -5.99
N MET A 378 14.69 -1.27 -5.39
CA MET A 378 15.16 -2.02 -4.21
C MET A 378 14.19 -1.88 -3.03
N PHE A 379 13.67 -0.67 -2.81
CA PHE A 379 12.62 -0.41 -1.85
C PHE A 379 11.37 -1.26 -2.12
N TYR A 380 10.88 -1.33 -3.37
CA TYR A 380 9.73 -2.18 -3.71
C TYR A 380 10.03 -3.67 -3.58
N SER A 381 11.25 -4.12 -3.83
CA SER A 381 11.67 -5.50 -3.57
C SER A 381 11.57 -5.83 -2.09
N PHE A 382 12.06 -4.96 -1.21
CA PHE A 382 11.96 -5.13 0.24
C PHE A 382 10.50 -5.18 0.71
N ILE A 383 9.68 -4.23 0.30
CA ILE A 383 8.26 -4.17 0.63
C ILE A 383 7.50 -5.39 0.09
N GLY A 384 7.79 -5.77 -1.15
CA GLY A 384 7.20 -6.95 -1.78
C GLY A 384 7.56 -8.25 -1.06
N SER A 385 8.81 -8.35 -0.58
CA SER A 385 9.28 -9.51 0.21
C SER A 385 8.53 -9.68 1.52
N MET A 386 8.01 -8.60 2.13
CA MET A 386 7.16 -8.68 3.32
C MET A 386 5.70 -8.99 2.95
N TYR A 387 5.13 -8.25 2.01
CA TYR A 387 3.69 -8.29 1.76
C TYR A 387 3.24 -9.47 0.91
N GLY A 388 4.05 -9.89 -0.04
CA GLY A 388 3.75 -11.07 -0.87
C GLY A 388 3.50 -12.32 -0.03
N PRO A 389 4.46 -12.72 0.83
CA PRO A 389 4.28 -13.88 1.71
C PRO A 389 3.09 -13.76 2.66
N ILE A 390 2.87 -12.60 3.29
CA ILE A 390 1.70 -12.39 4.17
C ILE A 390 0.41 -12.61 3.38
N THR A 391 0.31 -12.03 2.17
CA THR A 391 -0.87 -12.18 1.29
C THR A 391 -1.11 -13.65 0.95
N GLY A 392 -0.09 -14.38 0.52
CA GLY A 392 -0.20 -15.78 0.13
C GLY A 392 -0.68 -16.68 1.26
N ILE A 393 -0.10 -16.53 2.46
CA ILE A 393 -0.51 -17.30 3.66
C ILE A 393 -1.96 -16.99 4.03
N MET A 394 -2.36 -15.70 4.06
CA MET A 394 -3.73 -15.31 4.40
C MET A 394 -4.76 -15.90 3.43
N LEU A 395 -4.46 -15.86 2.12
CA LEU A 395 -5.35 -16.42 1.10
C LEU A 395 -5.51 -17.93 1.25
N VAL A 396 -4.43 -18.68 1.39
CA VAL A 396 -4.47 -20.13 1.56
C VAL A 396 -5.15 -20.50 2.87
N SER A 397 -4.82 -19.81 3.97
CA SER A 397 -5.44 -20.06 5.28
C SER A 397 -6.96 -19.86 5.21
N PHE A 398 -7.41 -18.75 4.63
CA PHE A 398 -8.85 -18.46 4.60
C PHE A 398 -9.63 -19.31 3.59
N PHE A 399 -9.14 -19.42 2.34
CA PHE A 399 -9.90 -20.07 1.26
C PHE A 399 -9.74 -21.59 1.23
N ILE A 400 -8.53 -22.10 1.48
CA ILE A 400 -8.20 -23.52 1.35
C ILE A 400 -8.31 -24.25 2.70
N GLU A 401 -7.59 -23.78 3.70
CA GLU A 401 -7.55 -24.42 5.02
C GLU A 401 -8.91 -24.30 5.73
N ARG A 402 -9.46 -23.08 5.84
CA ARG A 402 -10.68 -22.77 6.58
C ARG A 402 -11.95 -22.82 5.75
N LYS A 403 -11.83 -23.00 4.42
CA LYS A 403 -12.98 -23.08 3.51
C LYS A 403 -13.95 -21.91 3.69
N ARG A 404 -13.41 -20.69 3.85
CA ARG A 404 -14.14 -19.42 4.07
C ARG A 404 -14.97 -19.37 5.37
N LYS A 405 -14.61 -20.16 6.38
CA LYS A 405 -15.27 -20.17 7.70
C LYS A 405 -14.29 -19.70 8.76
N LEU A 406 -14.69 -18.71 9.57
CA LEU A 406 -13.94 -18.25 10.73
C LEU A 406 -14.79 -18.44 11.97
N ASP A 407 -14.15 -18.91 13.03
CA ASP A 407 -14.69 -18.87 14.37
C ASP A 407 -14.16 -17.61 15.07
N LEU A 408 -15.03 -16.66 15.37
CA LEU A 408 -14.66 -15.41 16.00
C LEU A 408 -14.19 -15.61 17.44
N SER A 409 -14.71 -16.60 18.15
CA SER A 409 -14.30 -16.91 19.54
C SER A 409 -12.85 -17.38 19.63
N SER A 410 -12.31 -17.99 18.56
CA SER A 410 -10.90 -18.36 18.49
C SER A 410 -9.96 -17.19 18.18
N ILE A 411 -10.51 -16.08 17.68
CA ILE A 411 -9.79 -14.85 17.30
C ILE A 411 -9.81 -13.83 18.43
N TYR A 412 -11.01 -13.64 19.04
CA TYR A 412 -11.23 -12.76 20.18
C TYR A 412 -11.22 -13.59 21.47
N VAL A 413 -10.05 -13.78 22.02
CA VAL A 413 -9.83 -14.59 23.22
C VAL A 413 -9.67 -13.72 24.47
N LYS A 414 -9.93 -14.28 25.64
CA LYS A 414 -9.67 -13.60 26.91
C LYS A 414 -8.16 -13.34 27.09
N PRO A 415 -7.79 -12.30 27.85
CA PRO A 415 -6.39 -12.05 28.16
C PRO A 415 -5.71 -13.29 28.78
N GLY A 416 -4.58 -13.68 28.16
CA GLY A 416 -3.82 -14.88 28.58
C GLY A 416 -4.16 -16.16 27.83
N GLU A 417 -5.28 -16.23 27.13
CA GLU A 417 -5.62 -17.39 26.29
C GLU A 417 -4.85 -17.39 24.96
N ASN A 418 -4.66 -18.57 24.40
CA ASN A 418 -3.86 -18.78 23.19
C ASN A 418 -4.68 -18.97 21.91
N GLY A 419 -6.01 -19.03 22.01
CA GLY A 419 -6.89 -19.32 20.88
C GLY A 419 -6.71 -20.73 20.32
N GLU A 420 -6.78 -20.87 19.00
CA GLU A 420 -6.79 -22.16 18.30
C GLU A 420 -5.41 -22.85 18.26
N TYR A 421 -4.33 -22.09 18.34
CA TYR A 421 -2.96 -22.60 18.14
C TYR A 421 -2.20 -22.80 19.45
N LYS A 422 -1.37 -23.84 19.49
CA LYS A 422 -0.49 -24.11 20.64
C LYS A 422 0.37 -22.87 20.95
N ASN A 423 0.38 -22.45 22.22
CA ASN A 423 1.06 -21.24 22.68
C ASN A 423 0.65 -19.95 21.93
N GLY A 424 -0.48 -19.95 21.21
CA GLY A 424 -0.97 -18.81 20.45
C GLY A 424 -0.25 -18.54 19.12
N VAL A 425 0.57 -19.47 18.62
CA VAL A 425 1.39 -19.31 17.42
C VAL A 425 1.13 -20.41 16.41
N ASN A 426 0.76 -20.05 15.19
CA ASN A 426 0.82 -20.97 14.06
C ASN A 426 2.27 -21.06 13.55
N MET A 427 3.02 -22.03 14.06
CA MET A 427 4.44 -22.21 13.72
C MET A 427 4.67 -22.45 12.24
N VAL A 428 3.74 -23.12 11.55
CA VAL A 428 3.81 -23.36 10.11
C VAL A 428 3.68 -22.04 9.33
N ALA A 429 2.67 -21.22 9.65
CA ALA A 429 2.50 -19.93 8.99
C ALA A 429 3.68 -18.98 9.24
N CYS A 430 4.16 -18.89 10.48
CA CYS A 430 5.32 -18.06 10.82
C CYS A 430 6.61 -18.57 10.14
N GLY A 431 6.84 -19.88 10.11
CA GLY A 431 7.99 -20.48 9.43
C GLY A 431 7.95 -20.22 7.92
N VAL A 432 6.80 -20.44 7.27
CA VAL A 432 6.62 -20.15 5.85
C VAL A 432 6.80 -18.66 5.55
N LEU A 433 6.32 -17.77 6.40
CA LEU A 433 6.53 -16.33 6.27
C LEU A 433 8.02 -15.98 6.26
N ILE A 434 8.77 -16.46 7.25
CA ILE A 434 10.21 -16.20 7.38
C ILE A 434 10.99 -16.76 6.19
N VAL A 435 10.75 -18.03 5.83
CA VAL A 435 11.43 -18.68 4.70
C VAL A 435 11.15 -17.96 3.39
N SER A 436 9.88 -17.63 3.11
CA SER A 436 9.51 -16.91 1.89
C SER A 436 10.09 -15.50 1.84
N PHE A 437 10.11 -14.79 2.97
CA PHE A 437 10.75 -13.47 3.10
C PHE A 437 12.25 -13.56 2.79
N LEU A 438 12.96 -14.50 3.38
CA LEU A 438 14.39 -14.67 3.15
C LEU A 438 14.70 -15.03 1.68
N ILE A 439 13.93 -15.94 1.07
CA ILE A 439 14.09 -16.30 -0.35
C ILE A 439 13.88 -15.08 -1.25
N THR A 440 12.79 -14.32 -1.03
CA THR A 440 12.48 -13.17 -1.88
C THR A 440 13.42 -11.99 -1.67
N LEU A 441 13.99 -11.85 -0.49
CA LEU A 441 14.93 -10.78 -0.19
C LEU A 441 16.37 -11.12 -0.61
N SER A 442 16.73 -12.41 -0.64
CA SER A 442 18.12 -12.88 -0.86
C SER A 442 18.73 -12.40 -2.17
N GLY A 443 17.95 -12.26 -3.24
CA GLY A 443 18.46 -11.79 -4.53
C GLY A 443 18.90 -10.33 -4.53
N SER A 444 18.46 -9.51 -3.57
CA SER A 444 18.96 -8.15 -3.39
C SER A 444 20.39 -8.13 -2.85
N PHE A 445 20.82 -9.20 -2.16
CA PHE A 445 22.18 -9.36 -1.63
C PHE A 445 23.06 -10.28 -2.48
N LEU A 446 22.42 -11.12 -3.31
CA LEU A 446 23.08 -12.09 -4.19
C LEU A 446 22.72 -11.84 -5.67
N PRO A 447 23.02 -10.65 -6.23
CA PRO A 447 22.63 -10.28 -7.58
C PRO A 447 23.28 -11.17 -8.66
N ASN A 448 24.39 -11.83 -8.34
CA ASN A 448 25.11 -12.74 -9.23
C ASN A 448 24.45 -14.12 -9.38
N VAL A 449 23.40 -14.42 -8.59
CA VAL A 449 22.60 -15.63 -8.73
C VAL A 449 21.31 -15.28 -9.49
N PRO A 450 21.20 -15.56 -10.82
CA PRO A 450 20.13 -15.04 -11.67
C PRO A 450 18.72 -15.41 -11.17
N LEU A 451 18.56 -16.62 -10.65
CA LEU A 451 17.28 -17.07 -10.11
C LEU A 451 16.82 -16.21 -8.92
N LEU A 452 17.71 -15.99 -7.94
CA LEU A 452 17.41 -15.21 -6.75
C LEU A 452 17.21 -13.73 -7.09
N ALA A 453 18.03 -13.19 -7.99
CA ALA A 453 17.90 -11.81 -8.48
C ALA A 453 16.52 -11.57 -9.12
N ASN A 454 16.04 -12.49 -9.96
CA ASN A 454 14.74 -12.38 -10.61
C ASN A 454 13.57 -12.56 -9.63
N ILE A 455 13.70 -13.47 -8.66
CA ILE A 455 12.74 -13.62 -7.56
C ILE A 455 12.63 -12.31 -6.76
N SER A 456 13.75 -11.68 -6.44
CA SER A 456 13.79 -10.43 -5.67
C SER A 456 13.22 -9.24 -6.45
N LYS A 457 13.52 -9.12 -7.76
CA LYS A 457 12.95 -8.08 -8.63
C LYS A 457 11.42 -8.17 -8.72
N SER A 458 10.85 -9.37 -8.61
CA SER A 458 9.41 -9.64 -8.61
C SER A 458 8.87 -10.01 -7.22
N ALA A 459 9.45 -9.49 -6.14
CA ALA A 459 9.32 -9.96 -4.77
C ALA A 459 7.89 -10.13 -4.27
N PHE A 460 6.96 -9.22 -4.61
CA PHE A 460 5.57 -9.38 -4.20
C PHE A 460 4.92 -10.63 -4.83
N LEU A 461 5.03 -10.76 -6.15
CA LEU A 461 4.40 -11.85 -6.89
C LEU A 461 5.05 -13.21 -6.55
N SER A 462 6.38 -13.26 -6.59
CA SER A 462 7.12 -14.47 -6.24
C SER A 462 6.93 -14.86 -4.77
N GLY A 463 6.94 -13.90 -3.85
CA GLY A 463 6.70 -14.13 -2.43
C GLY A 463 5.29 -14.66 -2.15
N MET A 464 4.28 -14.10 -2.81
CA MET A 464 2.90 -14.57 -2.71
C MET A 464 2.76 -16.02 -3.23
N ILE A 465 3.38 -16.34 -4.38
CA ILE A 465 3.32 -17.70 -4.95
C ILE A 465 4.07 -18.69 -4.06
N ILE A 466 5.33 -18.39 -3.68
CA ILE A 466 6.16 -19.25 -2.86
C ILE A 466 5.45 -19.56 -1.53
N SER A 467 4.99 -18.53 -0.83
CA SER A 467 4.32 -18.72 0.46
C SER A 467 2.99 -19.46 0.34
N SER A 468 2.22 -19.21 -0.73
CA SER A 468 0.97 -19.93 -1.00
C SER A 468 1.22 -21.42 -1.19
N VAL A 469 2.22 -21.78 -1.99
CA VAL A 469 2.59 -23.18 -2.25
C VAL A 469 3.12 -23.83 -0.97
N LEU A 470 4.09 -23.22 -0.30
CA LEU A 470 4.67 -23.77 0.93
C LEU A 470 3.60 -23.97 2.01
N TYR A 471 2.72 -22.97 2.22
CA TYR A 471 1.68 -23.08 3.22
C TYR A 471 0.60 -24.10 2.83
N ALA A 472 0.20 -24.17 1.56
CA ALA A 472 -0.76 -25.16 1.08
C ALA A 472 -0.25 -26.61 1.26
N LEU A 473 1.05 -26.83 1.14
CA LEU A 473 1.67 -28.15 1.33
C LEU A 473 1.83 -28.51 2.83
N SER A 474 2.03 -27.51 3.70
CA SER A 474 2.46 -27.73 5.08
C SER A 474 1.36 -27.53 6.14
N TYR A 475 0.25 -26.82 5.85
CA TYR A 475 -0.77 -26.52 6.86
C TYR A 475 -1.40 -27.80 7.47
N LYS A 476 -1.44 -28.91 6.73
CA LYS A 476 -1.96 -30.18 7.21
C LYS A 476 -1.15 -30.76 8.36
N TRP A 477 0.17 -30.52 8.40
CA TRP A 477 1.03 -30.99 9.51
C TRP A 477 0.63 -30.39 10.85
N ASN A 478 0.17 -29.15 10.84
CA ASN A 478 -0.32 -28.47 12.03
C ASN A 478 -1.64 -29.08 12.55
N LYS A 479 -2.48 -29.61 11.65
CA LYS A 479 -3.75 -30.29 12.00
C LYS A 479 -3.56 -31.70 12.52
N SER A 480 -2.59 -32.43 12.01
CA SER A 480 -2.31 -33.79 12.44
C SER A 480 -1.97 -33.84 13.95
N SER A 481 -1.14 -32.91 14.43
CA SER A 481 -0.78 -32.84 15.84
C SER A 481 -1.94 -32.39 16.76
N ALA A 482 -2.85 -31.54 16.30
CA ALA A 482 -4.00 -31.08 17.08
C ALA A 482 -5.11 -32.14 17.17
N ILE A 483 -5.33 -32.93 16.10
CA ILE A 483 -6.30 -34.03 16.09
C ILE A 483 -5.82 -35.16 17.02
N THR A 484 -4.54 -35.51 16.94
CA THR A 484 -3.93 -36.54 17.79
C THR A 484 -4.00 -36.17 19.29
N GLN A 485 -3.84 -34.87 19.63
CA GLN A 485 -3.99 -34.43 21.04
C GLN A 485 -5.44 -34.47 21.52
N ARG A 486 -6.43 -34.11 20.67
CA ARG A 486 -7.85 -34.20 21.06
C ARG A 486 -8.32 -35.65 21.22
N GLU A 487 -7.87 -36.56 20.36
CA GLU A 487 -8.16 -37.98 20.47
C GLU A 487 -7.46 -38.61 21.68
N THR A 488 -6.26 -38.16 22.05
CA THR A 488 -5.55 -38.63 23.24
C THR A 488 -6.21 -38.12 24.52
N THR A 489 -6.67 -36.85 24.54
CA THR A 489 -7.38 -36.29 25.73
C THR A 489 -8.77 -36.87 25.87
N ALA A 490 -9.47 -37.18 24.76
CA ALA A 490 -10.78 -37.84 24.81
C ALA A 490 -10.73 -39.33 25.18
N LYS A 491 -9.55 -39.98 25.07
CA LYS A 491 -9.34 -41.37 25.54
C LYS A 491 -8.88 -41.48 26.98
N VAL A 492 -8.51 -40.37 27.60
CA VAL A 492 -8.05 -40.29 29.00
C VAL A 492 -9.14 -39.70 29.92
N SER A 493 -10.20 -39.11 29.35
CA SER A 493 -11.44 -38.70 30.03
C SER A 493 -12.55 -39.74 29.84
#